data_525d4a0461702a39395374adb7148cae
#
_entry.id   525d4a0461702a39395374adb7148cae
#
_cell.length_a   1.000
_cell.length_b   1.000
_cell.length_c   1.000
_cell.angle_alpha   90.00
_cell.angle_beta   90.00
_cell.angle_gamma   90.00
#
_symmetry.space_group_name_H-M   'P 1'
#
loop_
_entity.id
_entity.type
_entity.pdbx_description
1 polymer ?
#
loop_
_entity_poly.entity_id
_entity_poly.type
_entity_poly.pdbx_seq_one_letter_code
_entity_poly.pdbx_strand_id
1 'polypeptide(L)'
;IIRHLNQRSEMLSGISHDLRTPLTRMKLQLAFVKDEKISEKLSNDITEMEKMLNEYLNFSSSRSVEKTETFDLSELLETTVQKYEKNKITTDIPERVYLDGRKNLIQRCLNNLIDNSIKYSEKILISLKKSASNITITVDDDGPGIPENERENVFKPFYKIDKSRGDSKSSVGLGLSIASDIVRSHGGNILLETSPKDGLRVKIFLPF
;
A
#
# COMPACT_ATOMS: atom_id res chain seq x y z
N ILE A 1 21.49 5.17 14.82
CA ILE A 1 20.21 5.20 14.05
C ILE A 1 19.85 3.77 13.60
N ILE A 2 20.72 2.98 12.94
CA ILE A 2 20.43 1.61 12.47
C ILE A 2 20.09 0.65 13.63
N ARG A 3 20.78 0.73 14.76
CA ARG A 3 20.51 -0.10 15.95
C ARG A 3 19.10 0.11 16.54
N HIS A 4 18.61 1.34 16.59
CA HIS A 4 17.25 1.65 17.06
C HIS A 4 16.16 1.17 16.10
N LEU A 5 16.45 1.11 14.80
CA LEU A 5 15.51 0.63 13.80
C LEU A 5 15.37 -0.90 13.85
N ASN A 6 16.49 -1.63 14.02
CA ASN A 6 16.48 -3.08 14.19
C ASN A 6 15.78 -3.50 15.49
N GLN A 7 16.05 -2.80 16.59
CA GLN A 7 15.43 -3.07 17.88
C GLN A 7 13.91 -2.85 17.86
N ARG A 8 13.42 -1.83 17.13
CA ARG A 8 11.98 -1.62 16.89
C ARG A 8 11.37 -2.76 16.05
N SER A 9 12.08 -3.23 15.04
CA SER A 9 11.59 -4.32 14.17
C SER A 9 11.50 -5.65 14.92
N GLU A 10 12.49 -5.98 15.74
CA GLU A 10 12.49 -7.19 16.60
C GLU A 10 11.38 -7.12 17.66
N MET A 11 11.23 -5.98 18.34
CA MET A 11 10.17 -5.76 19.32
C MET A 11 8.77 -5.91 18.70
N LEU A 12 8.57 -5.38 17.50
CA LEU A 12 7.29 -5.47 16.79
C LEU A 12 7.01 -6.89 16.29
N SER A 13 8.03 -7.66 15.92
CA SER A 13 7.88 -9.09 15.58
C SER A 13 7.44 -9.91 16.80
N GLY A 14 7.99 -9.64 17.99
CA GLY A 14 7.58 -10.27 19.25
C GLY A 14 6.13 -9.92 19.61
N ILE A 15 5.77 -8.64 19.58
CA ILE A 15 4.39 -8.16 19.84
C ILE A 15 3.39 -8.82 18.88
N SER A 16 3.79 -9.05 17.64
CA SER A 16 2.95 -9.74 16.65
C SER A 16 2.58 -11.16 17.04
N HIS A 17 3.58 -11.92 17.41
CA HIS A 17 3.37 -13.28 17.88
C HIS A 17 2.41 -13.28 19.08
N ASP A 18 2.62 -12.38 20.02
CA ASP A 18 1.85 -12.28 21.25
C ASP A 18 0.41 -11.80 21.01
N LEU A 19 0.17 -10.99 19.96
CA LEU A 19 -1.18 -10.58 19.55
C LEU A 19 -1.90 -11.63 18.70
N ARG A 20 -1.17 -12.47 17.94
CA ARG A 20 -1.79 -13.53 17.13
C ARG A 20 -2.39 -14.62 18.01
N THR A 21 -1.78 -14.93 19.13
CA THR A 21 -2.27 -15.95 20.09
C THR A 21 -3.67 -15.66 20.62
N PRO A 22 -3.98 -14.46 21.17
CA PRO A 22 -5.34 -14.15 21.60
C PRO A 22 -6.36 -14.09 20.46
N LEU A 23 -5.98 -13.61 19.27
CA LEU A 23 -6.88 -13.60 18.09
C LEU A 23 -7.25 -15.03 17.68
N THR A 24 -6.30 -15.96 17.63
CA THR A 24 -6.58 -17.38 17.35
C THR A 24 -7.50 -17.97 18.41
N ARG A 25 -7.28 -17.66 19.70
CA ARG A 25 -8.14 -18.11 20.79
C ARG A 25 -9.56 -17.56 20.67
N MET A 26 -9.74 -16.28 20.30
CA MET A 26 -11.05 -15.69 20.05
C MET A 26 -11.76 -16.39 18.90
N LYS A 27 -11.07 -16.71 17.80
CA LYS A 27 -11.65 -17.52 16.69
C LYS A 27 -12.14 -18.88 17.16
N LEU A 28 -11.36 -19.57 17.99
CA LEU A 28 -11.78 -20.87 18.54
C LEU A 28 -12.99 -20.74 19.46
N GLN A 29 -13.08 -19.67 20.26
CA GLN A 29 -14.23 -19.43 21.13
C GLN A 29 -15.51 -19.11 20.34
N LEU A 30 -15.40 -18.52 19.15
CA LEU A 30 -16.56 -18.25 18.28
C LEU A 30 -17.27 -19.52 17.82
N ALA A 31 -16.58 -20.67 17.75
CA ALA A 31 -17.18 -21.96 17.43
C ALA A 31 -18.24 -22.42 18.47
N PHE A 32 -18.23 -21.84 19.67
CA PHE A 32 -19.21 -22.13 20.75
C PHE A 32 -20.33 -21.11 20.81
N VAL A 33 -20.33 -20.04 20.01
CA VAL A 33 -21.38 -19.04 19.95
C VAL A 33 -22.53 -19.58 19.13
N LYS A 34 -23.72 -19.72 19.76
CA LYS A 34 -24.92 -20.30 19.12
C LYS A 34 -25.63 -19.34 18.17
N ASP A 35 -25.44 -18.05 18.33
CA ASP A 35 -25.99 -17.03 17.42
C ASP A 35 -25.08 -16.86 16.21
N GLU A 36 -25.53 -17.40 15.07
CA GLU A 36 -24.76 -17.37 13.81
C GLU A 36 -24.45 -15.95 13.35
N LYS A 37 -25.37 -14.99 13.49
CA LYS A 37 -25.16 -13.60 13.07
C LYS A 37 -24.10 -12.90 13.92
N ILE A 38 -24.10 -13.14 15.22
CA ILE A 38 -23.09 -12.60 16.15
C ILE A 38 -21.74 -13.26 15.86
N SER A 39 -21.72 -14.58 15.67
CA SER A 39 -20.52 -15.35 15.36
C SER A 39 -19.87 -14.87 14.06
N GLU A 40 -20.65 -14.69 12.99
CA GLU A 40 -20.16 -14.19 11.70
C GLU A 40 -19.58 -12.77 11.82
N LYS A 41 -20.29 -11.86 12.48
CA LYS A 41 -19.81 -10.49 12.69
C LYS A 41 -18.49 -10.44 13.46
N LEU A 42 -18.40 -11.16 14.56
CA LEU A 42 -17.16 -11.23 15.36
C LEU A 42 -16.02 -11.91 14.61
N SER A 43 -16.30 -12.95 13.79
CA SER A 43 -15.30 -13.59 12.94
C SER A 43 -14.71 -12.63 11.90
N ASN A 44 -15.56 -11.78 11.31
CA ASN A 44 -15.13 -10.75 10.38
C ASN A 44 -14.28 -9.69 11.07
N ASP A 45 -14.66 -9.23 12.27
CA ASP A 45 -13.90 -8.27 13.06
C ASP A 45 -12.50 -8.83 13.43
N ILE A 46 -12.41 -10.09 13.86
CA ILE A 46 -11.14 -10.75 14.19
C ILE A 46 -10.27 -10.89 12.93
N THR A 47 -10.86 -11.24 11.80
CA THR A 47 -10.14 -11.36 10.52
C THR A 47 -9.59 -10.02 10.07
N GLU A 48 -10.35 -8.93 10.26
CA GLU A 48 -9.89 -7.57 10.00
C GLU A 48 -8.72 -7.19 10.93
N MET A 49 -8.80 -7.52 12.23
CA MET A 49 -7.70 -7.30 13.17
C MET A 49 -6.43 -8.06 12.79
N GLU A 50 -6.53 -9.33 12.37
CA GLU A 50 -5.38 -10.11 11.87
C GLU A 50 -4.75 -9.47 10.62
N LYS A 51 -5.59 -8.99 9.70
CA LYS A 51 -5.12 -8.27 8.52
C LYS A 51 -4.38 -6.99 8.89
N MET A 52 -4.95 -6.19 9.79
CA MET A 52 -4.32 -4.96 10.30
C MET A 52 -2.95 -5.25 10.93
N LEU A 53 -2.88 -6.27 11.76
CA LEU A 53 -1.65 -6.68 12.43
C LEU A 53 -0.58 -7.10 11.42
N ASN A 54 -0.93 -7.95 10.46
CA ASN A 54 0.00 -8.42 9.43
C ASN A 54 0.48 -7.28 8.52
N GLU A 55 -0.39 -6.34 8.12
CA GLU A 55 -0.01 -5.18 7.33
C GLU A 55 0.94 -4.26 8.10
N TYR A 56 0.68 -4.02 9.40
CA TYR A 56 1.55 -3.22 10.26
C TYR A 56 2.92 -3.85 10.46
N LEU A 57 2.97 -5.15 10.63
CA LEU A 57 4.24 -5.88 10.78
C LEU A 57 5.06 -5.87 9.51
N ASN A 58 4.40 -6.14 8.39
CA ASN A 58 5.02 -6.04 7.10
C ASN A 58 5.55 -4.62 6.83
N PHE A 59 4.87 -3.59 7.32
CA PHE A 59 5.34 -2.21 7.27
C PHE A 59 6.61 -2.01 8.11
N SER A 60 6.64 -2.55 9.31
CA SER A 60 7.75 -2.38 10.25
C SER A 60 9.00 -3.21 9.88
N SER A 61 8.82 -4.44 9.38
CA SER A 61 9.92 -5.35 9.04
C SER A 61 10.61 -5.03 7.72
N SER A 62 9.96 -4.31 6.81
CA SER A 62 10.50 -4.01 5.46
C SER A 62 11.71 -3.09 5.44
N ARG A 63 12.10 -2.50 6.59
CA ARG A 63 13.15 -1.46 6.63
C ARG A 63 14.58 -1.96 6.69
N SER A 64 14.86 -3.25 6.90
CA SER A 64 16.18 -3.62 7.40
C SER A 64 17.07 -4.53 6.54
N VAL A 65 16.60 -5.22 5.52
CA VAL A 65 17.40 -6.33 4.94
C VAL A 65 17.59 -6.30 3.42
N GLU A 66 16.73 -5.61 2.68
CA GLU A 66 16.84 -5.65 1.21
C GLU A 66 17.98 -4.79 0.69
N LYS A 67 18.89 -5.40 -0.11
CA LYS A 67 19.99 -4.69 -0.75
C LYS A 67 19.49 -3.85 -1.92
N THR A 68 20.16 -2.72 -2.14
CA THR A 68 19.98 -1.92 -3.36
C THR A 68 20.59 -2.68 -4.53
N GLU A 69 19.84 -2.81 -5.61
CA GLU A 69 20.26 -3.40 -6.88
C GLU A 69 19.75 -2.57 -8.05
N THR A 70 20.42 -2.65 -9.19
CA THR A 70 19.93 -2.06 -10.43
C THR A 70 18.95 -3.02 -11.08
N PHE A 71 17.73 -2.58 -11.36
CA PHE A 71 16.69 -3.40 -12.01
C PHE A 71 15.92 -2.58 -13.06
N ASP A 72 15.29 -3.28 -14.00
CA ASP A 72 14.40 -2.68 -14.99
C ASP A 72 13.04 -2.36 -14.33
N LEU A 73 12.77 -1.06 -14.15
CA LEU A 73 11.54 -0.57 -13.56
C LEU A 73 10.35 -0.71 -14.53
N SER A 74 10.61 -0.64 -15.84
CA SER A 74 9.57 -0.87 -16.85
C SER A 74 9.04 -2.31 -16.77
N GLU A 75 9.92 -3.29 -16.74
CA GLU A 75 9.58 -4.71 -16.56
C GLU A 75 8.85 -4.95 -15.23
N LEU A 76 9.32 -4.32 -14.15
CA LEU A 76 8.68 -4.45 -12.84
C LEU A 76 7.25 -3.90 -12.85
N LEU A 77 7.01 -2.75 -13.49
CA LEU A 77 5.66 -2.16 -13.63
C LEU A 77 4.75 -3.07 -14.46
N GLU A 78 5.21 -3.52 -15.63
CA GLU A 78 4.45 -4.41 -16.50
C GLU A 78 4.07 -5.72 -15.81
N THR A 79 5.04 -6.39 -15.18
CA THR A 79 4.79 -7.64 -14.45
C THR A 79 3.88 -7.45 -13.23
N THR A 80 3.91 -6.27 -12.61
CA THR A 80 3.01 -5.93 -11.52
C THR A 80 1.59 -5.76 -12.03
N VAL A 81 1.39 -5.00 -13.11
CA VAL A 81 0.08 -4.75 -13.72
C VAL A 81 -0.57 -6.01 -14.25
N GLN A 82 0.21 -6.95 -14.81
CA GLN A 82 -0.32 -8.24 -15.35
C GLN A 82 -1.04 -9.10 -14.31
N LYS A 83 -0.84 -8.87 -13.01
CA LYS A 83 -1.53 -9.58 -11.93
C LYS A 83 -2.97 -9.13 -11.71
N TYR A 84 -3.35 -8.01 -12.32
CA TYR A 84 -4.65 -7.38 -12.17
C TYR A 84 -5.50 -7.56 -13.45
N GLU A 85 -6.80 -7.28 -13.35
CA GLU A 85 -7.72 -7.38 -14.48
C GLU A 85 -7.33 -6.41 -15.60
N LYS A 86 -7.04 -6.95 -16.78
CA LYS A 86 -6.54 -6.20 -17.94
C LYS A 86 -7.47 -5.07 -18.41
N ASN A 87 -8.76 -5.14 -18.11
CA ASN A 87 -9.75 -4.17 -18.60
C ASN A 87 -9.79 -2.88 -17.79
N LYS A 88 -9.18 -2.86 -16.60
CA LYS A 88 -9.19 -1.70 -15.70
C LYS A 88 -7.94 -0.84 -15.80
N ILE A 89 -6.82 -1.39 -16.21
CA ILE A 89 -5.52 -0.72 -16.19
C ILE A 89 -5.00 -0.52 -17.61
N THR A 90 -4.70 0.71 -17.96
CA THR A 90 -3.96 1.11 -19.16
C THR A 90 -2.56 1.56 -18.76
N THR A 91 -1.54 1.27 -19.57
CA THR A 91 -0.16 1.62 -19.28
C THR A 91 0.44 2.50 -20.38
N ASP A 92 1.27 3.47 -20.00
CA ASP A 92 2.14 4.28 -20.85
C ASP A 92 3.55 4.18 -20.27
N ILE A 93 4.24 3.08 -20.59
CA ILE A 93 5.52 2.71 -20.00
C ILE A 93 6.54 2.59 -21.12
N PRO A 94 7.61 3.42 -21.15
CA PRO A 94 8.71 3.29 -22.09
C PRO A 94 9.53 2.03 -21.80
N GLU A 95 10.17 1.50 -22.84
CA GLU A 95 11.09 0.38 -22.68
C GLU A 95 12.33 0.78 -21.86
N ARG A 96 12.77 -0.11 -20.97
CA ARG A 96 14.10 -0.08 -20.31
C ARG A 96 14.42 1.18 -19.51
N VAL A 97 13.64 1.46 -18.50
CA VAL A 97 13.99 2.43 -17.46
C VAL A 97 14.61 1.70 -16.28
N TYR A 98 15.90 1.89 -16.05
CA TYR A 98 16.61 1.28 -14.92
C TYR A 98 16.56 2.19 -13.68
N LEU A 99 16.43 1.56 -12.51
CA LEU A 99 16.44 2.21 -11.20
C LEU A 99 17.37 1.45 -10.26
N ASP A 100 18.22 2.20 -9.53
CA ASP A 100 18.97 1.68 -8.39
C ASP A 100 18.10 1.76 -7.13
N GLY A 101 17.70 0.61 -6.61
CA GLY A 101 16.77 0.60 -5.50
C GLY A 101 16.52 -0.80 -4.92
N ARG A 102 15.61 -0.87 -3.98
CA ARG A 102 15.15 -2.12 -3.36
C ARG A 102 13.91 -2.58 -4.11
N LYS A 103 14.10 -3.52 -5.03
CA LYS A 103 13.09 -3.98 -6.00
C LYS A 103 11.78 -4.40 -5.35
N ASN A 104 11.85 -5.21 -4.27
CA ASN A 104 10.63 -5.70 -3.59
C ASN A 104 9.89 -4.59 -2.86
N LEU A 105 10.60 -3.59 -2.31
CA LEU A 105 9.97 -2.42 -1.70
C LEU A 105 9.26 -1.57 -2.76
N ILE A 106 9.90 -1.32 -3.91
CA ILE A 106 9.25 -0.59 -5.02
C ILE A 106 8.02 -1.36 -5.51
N GLN A 107 8.12 -2.67 -5.72
CA GLN A 107 6.96 -3.50 -6.09
C GLN A 107 5.82 -3.39 -5.08
N ARG A 108 6.14 -3.39 -3.79
CA ARG A 108 5.16 -3.21 -2.72
C ARG A 108 4.51 -1.83 -2.74
N CYS A 109 5.29 -0.77 -3.01
CA CYS A 109 4.76 0.57 -3.21
C CYS A 109 3.73 0.58 -4.35
N LEU A 110 4.09 0.02 -5.50
CA LEU A 110 3.22 -0.07 -6.66
C LEU A 110 1.93 -0.85 -6.37
N ASN A 111 2.03 -2.03 -5.73
CA ASN A 111 0.86 -2.80 -5.33
C ASN A 111 -0.09 -1.98 -4.44
N ASN A 112 0.43 -1.28 -3.42
CA ASN A 112 -0.41 -0.45 -2.54
C ASN A 112 -1.16 0.66 -3.29
N LEU A 113 -0.54 1.28 -4.29
CA LEU A 113 -1.18 2.33 -5.09
C LEU A 113 -2.21 1.74 -6.05
N ILE A 114 -1.88 0.64 -6.73
CA ILE A 114 -2.79 -0.03 -7.67
C ILE A 114 -4.00 -0.60 -6.93
N ASP A 115 -3.80 -1.28 -5.79
CA ASP A 115 -4.88 -1.81 -4.96
C ASP A 115 -5.83 -0.70 -4.46
N ASN A 116 -5.25 0.46 -4.10
CA ASN A 116 -6.04 1.62 -3.71
C ASN A 116 -6.89 2.13 -4.89
N SER A 117 -6.29 2.31 -6.07
CA SER A 117 -7.01 2.77 -7.26
C SER A 117 -8.09 1.76 -7.70
N ILE A 118 -7.81 0.46 -7.74
CA ILE A 118 -8.80 -0.59 -8.08
C ILE A 118 -10.01 -0.56 -7.14
N LYS A 119 -9.77 -0.25 -5.87
CA LYS A 119 -10.82 -0.21 -4.86
C LYS A 119 -11.83 0.92 -5.09
N TYR A 120 -11.35 2.06 -5.58
CA TYR A 120 -12.15 3.28 -5.63
C TYR A 120 -12.49 3.74 -7.05
N SER A 121 -11.97 3.07 -8.11
CA SER A 121 -12.14 3.48 -9.49
C SER A 121 -12.42 2.31 -10.44
N GLU A 122 -12.86 2.65 -11.65
CA GLU A 122 -13.10 1.70 -12.74
C GLU A 122 -11.98 1.71 -13.77
N LYS A 123 -11.30 2.86 -13.97
CA LYS A 123 -10.24 3.04 -14.98
C LYS A 123 -8.99 3.66 -14.36
N ILE A 124 -7.87 3.00 -14.60
CA ILE A 124 -6.57 3.41 -14.09
C ILE A 124 -5.61 3.58 -15.26
N LEU A 125 -4.84 4.65 -15.26
CA LEU A 125 -3.71 4.85 -16.17
C LEU A 125 -2.42 4.91 -15.36
N ILE A 126 -1.46 4.05 -15.70
CA ILE A 126 -0.13 4.04 -15.09
C ILE A 126 0.87 4.51 -16.14
N SER A 127 1.62 5.56 -15.83
CA SER A 127 2.65 6.07 -16.72
C SER A 127 4.01 6.17 -16.03
N LEU A 128 5.07 5.94 -16.82
CA LEU A 128 6.45 6.02 -16.41
C LEU A 128 7.17 7.02 -17.30
N LYS A 129 7.87 8.00 -16.73
CA LYS A 129 8.68 8.97 -17.47
C LYS A 129 10.05 9.09 -16.83
N LYS A 130 11.07 9.10 -17.65
CA LYS A 130 12.45 9.39 -17.25
C LYS A 130 12.83 10.77 -17.73
N SER A 131 13.31 11.62 -16.83
CA SER A 131 13.89 12.93 -17.13
C SER A 131 15.41 12.91 -16.89
N ALA A 132 16.08 14.05 -17.05
CA ALA A 132 17.51 14.16 -16.79
C ALA A 132 17.89 13.99 -15.30
N SER A 133 16.96 14.22 -14.37
CA SER A 133 17.25 14.24 -12.92
C SER A 133 16.42 13.27 -12.08
N ASN A 134 15.35 12.73 -12.63
CA ASN A 134 14.45 11.84 -11.89
C ASN A 134 13.63 10.91 -12.79
N ILE A 135 13.13 9.87 -12.18
CA ILE A 135 12.10 8.99 -12.73
C ILE A 135 10.78 9.37 -12.09
N THR A 136 9.74 9.54 -12.90
CA THR A 136 8.39 9.84 -12.44
C THR A 136 7.46 8.68 -12.77
N ILE A 137 6.82 8.11 -11.75
CA ILE A 137 5.72 7.15 -11.91
C ILE A 137 4.43 7.90 -11.58
N THR A 138 3.43 7.80 -12.45
CA THR A 138 2.11 8.41 -12.21
C THR A 138 1.04 7.33 -12.27
N VAL A 139 0.16 7.32 -11.27
CA VAL A 139 -1.03 6.48 -11.23
C VAL A 139 -2.23 7.42 -11.21
N ASP A 140 -3.00 7.41 -12.30
CA ASP A 140 -4.21 8.22 -12.50
C ASP A 140 -5.43 7.31 -12.42
N ASP A 141 -6.41 7.67 -11.63
CA ASP A 141 -7.68 6.97 -11.57
C ASP A 141 -8.87 7.90 -11.87
N ASP A 142 -10.05 7.31 -12.08
CA ASP A 142 -11.34 8.00 -12.29
C ASP A 142 -12.24 7.88 -11.04
N GLY A 143 -11.66 7.66 -9.88
CA GLY A 143 -12.37 7.55 -8.60
C GLY A 143 -12.86 8.90 -8.07
N PRO A 144 -13.33 8.95 -6.81
CA PRO A 144 -13.85 10.19 -6.19
C PRO A 144 -12.76 11.21 -5.87
N GLY A 145 -11.48 10.87 -6.06
CA GLY A 145 -10.35 11.73 -5.69
C GLY A 145 -10.19 11.89 -4.19
N ILE A 146 -9.27 12.80 -3.82
CA ILE A 146 -9.00 13.16 -2.42
C ILE A 146 -9.08 14.69 -2.30
N PRO A 147 -9.93 15.24 -1.41
CA PRO A 147 -10.02 16.67 -1.15
C PRO A 147 -8.64 17.25 -0.78
N GLU A 148 -8.34 18.45 -1.23
CA GLU A 148 -7.01 19.06 -1.08
C GLU A 148 -6.58 19.17 0.39
N ASN A 149 -7.49 19.53 1.27
CA ASN A 149 -7.26 19.60 2.73
C ASN A 149 -6.99 18.25 3.40
N GLU A 150 -7.25 17.13 2.70
CA GLU A 150 -7.04 15.76 3.20
C GLU A 150 -5.78 15.10 2.63
N ARG A 151 -5.16 15.68 1.58
CA ARG A 151 -4.02 15.06 0.87
C ARG A 151 -2.79 14.82 1.74
N GLU A 152 -2.57 15.63 2.76
CA GLU A 152 -1.51 15.38 3.74
C GLU A 152 -1.91 14.35 4.80
N ASN A 153 -3.19 14.36 5.20
CA ASN A 153 -3.69 13.48 6.25
C ASN A 153 -3.72 12.01 5.82
N VAL A 154 -4.02 11.71 4.55
CA VAL A 154 -4.11 10.34 4.03
C VAL A 154 -2.79 9.59 4.02
N PHE A 155 -1.65 10.27 4.21
CA PHE A 155 -0.36 9.63 4.42
C PHE A 155 -0.10 9.23 5.88
N LYS A 156 -0.97 9.63 6.82
CA LYS A 156 -0.87 9.18 8.21
C LYS A 156 -1.33 7.73 8.32
N PRO A 157 -0.61 6.86 9.04
CA PRO A 157 -1.04 5.49 9.27
C PRO A 157 -2.45 5.43 9.88
N PHE A 158 -3.28 4.50 9.42
CA PHE A 158 -4.66 4.25 9.88
C PHE A 158 -5.65 5.38 9.59
N TYR A 159 -5.26 6.39 8.82
CA TYR A 159 -6.16 7.47 8.45
C TYR A 159 -7.11 7.05 7.32
N LYS A 160 -8.40 7.40 7.47
CA LYS A 160 -9.47 7.20 6.47
C LYS A 160 -10.32 8.46 6.40
N ILE A 161 -10.63 8.95 5.19
CA ILE A 161 -11.45 10.14 4.97
C ILE A 161 -12.88 9.91 5.44
N ASP A 162 -13.49 8.76 5.11
CA ASP A 162 -14.85 8.39 5.51
C ASP A 162 -14.84 7.30 6.57
N LYS A 163 -15.23 7.66 7.81
CA LYS A 163 -15.52 6.70 8.89
C LYS A 163 -16.96 6.14 8.80
N SER A 164 -17.82 6.74 7.97
CA SER A 164 -19.29 6.55 8.05
C SER A 164 -19.89 5.66 6.97
N ARG A 165 -19.17 5.32 5.92
CA ARG A 165 -19.67 4.38 4.92
C ARG A 165 -19.40 2.96 5.38
N GLY A 166 -20.44 2.34 5.93
CA GLY A 166 -20.50 0.94 6.38
C GLY A 166 -20.31 -0.10 5.27
N ASP A 167 -19.70 0.26 4.17
CA ASP A 167 -19.30 -0.68 3.14
C ASP A 167 -17.95 -1.30 3.52
N SER A 168 -18.05 -2.56 3.85
CA SER A 168 -17.06 -3.53 4.27
C SER A 168 -15.90 -3.79 3.29
N LYS A 169 -15.49 -2.83 2.50
CA LYS A 169 -14.23 -2.91 1.76
C LYS A 169 -13.10 -2.48 2.69
N SER A 170 -12.77 -3.38 3.62
CA SER A 170 -11.80 -3.18 4.68
C SER A 170 -10.41 -2.85 4.12
N SER A 171 -10.07 -1.56 4.08
CA SER A 171 -8.68 -1.15 4.02
C SER A 171 -8.27 -0.63 5.38
N VAL A 172 -7.12 -1.03 5.84
CA VAL A 172 -6.58 -0.65 7.16
C VAL A 172 -6.18 0.82 7.23
N GLY A 173 -6.05 1.50 6.07
CA GLY A 173 -5.55 2.88 5.99
C GLY A 173 -4.03 2.96 6.08
N LEU A 174 -3.31 1.91 5.65
CA LEU A 174 -1.85 1.85 5.65
C LEU A 174 -1.23 1.97 4.25
N GLY A 175 -1.99 1.74 3.17
CA GLY A 175 -1.45 1.66 1.81
C GLY A 175 -0.66 2.91 1.38
N LEU A 176 -1.25 4.11 1.50
CA LEU A 176 -0.59 5.37 1.13
C LEU A 176 0.57 5.73 2.07
N SER A 177 0.47 5.44 3.37
CA SER A 177 1.58 5.66 4.31
C SER A 177 2.77 4.74 4.00
N ILE A 178 2.52 3.47 3.68
CA ILE A 178 3.56 2.52 3.24
C ILE A 178 4.22 3.00 1.94
N ALA A 179 3.43 3.40 0.94
CA ALA A 179 3.96 3.91 -0.31
C ALA A 179 4.85 5.15 -0.09
N SER A 180 4.39 6.10 0.73
CA SER A 180 5.16 7.29 1.08
C SER A 180 6.48 6.98 1.76
N ASP A 181 6.50 6.07 2.74
CA ASP A 181 7.70 5.67 3.45
C ASP A 181 8.71 4.96 2.53
N ILE A 182 8.23 4.10 1.64
CA ILE A 182 9.08 3.42 0.66
C ILE A 182 9.73 4.43 -0.28
N VAL A 183 8.95 5.35 -0.85
CA VAL A 183 9.45 6.39 -1.76
C VAL A 183 10.48 7.28 -1.05
N ARG A 184 10.19 7.77 0.15
CA ARG A 184 11.12 8.57 0.96
C ARG A 184 12.40 7.81 1.30
N SER A 185 12.30 6.51 1.57
CA SER A 185 13.48 5.68 1.86
C SER A 185 14.38 5.44 0.65
N HIS A 186 13.93 5.77 -0.57
CA HIS A 186 14.70 5.81 -1.81
C HIS A 186 15.12 7.23 -2.19
N GLY A 187 14.99 8.22 -1.28
CA GLY A 187 15.33 9.63 -1.56
C GLY A 187 14.29 10.34 -2.44
N GLY A 188 13.15 9.70 -2.70
CA GLY A 188 12.10 10.22 -3.55
C GLY A 188 11.05 11.04 -2.82
N ASN A 189 10.05 11.50 -3.57
CA ASN A 189 8.87 12.22 -3.07
C ASN A 189 7.59 11.68 -3.70
N ILE A 190 6.47 11.79 -2.99
CA ILE A 190 5.14 11.40 -3.44
C ILE A 190 4.17 12.56 -3.29
N LEU A 191 3.39 12.85 -4.32
CA LEU A 191 2.42 13.93 -4.37
C LEU A 191 1.05 13.39 -4.80
N LEU A 192 0.00 14.00 -4.26
CA LEU A 192 -1.39 13.75 -4.64
C LEU A 192 -1.96 14.99 -5.35
N GLU A 193 -2.52 14.75 -6.52
CA GLU A 193 -3.15 15.79 -7.35
C GLU A 193 -4.52 15.30 -7.84
N THR A 194 -5.29 16.16 -8.49
CA THR A 194 -6.48 15.75 -9.21
C THR A 194 -6.07 15.12 -10.55
N SER A 195 -6.62 13.95 -10.85
CA SER A 195 -6.41 13.26 -12.12
C SER A 195 -7.05 14.03 -13.28
N PRO A 196 -6.55 13.92 -14.52
CA PRO A 196 -7.23 14.41 -15.72
C PRO A 196 -8.58 13.74 -15.98
N LYS A 197 -8.90 12.69 -15.23
CA LYS A 197 -10.17 11.96 -15.25
C LYS A 197 -11.06 12.30 -14.05
N ASP A 198 -10.80 13.42 -13.39
CA ASP A 198 -11.50 13.92 -12.19
C ASP A 198 -11.32 13.07 -10.92
N GLY A 199 -10.50 12.02 -10.96
CA GLY A 199 -10.18 11.16 -9.82
C GLY A 199 -8.90 11.57 -9.09
N LEU A 200 -8.17 10.58 -8.57
CA LEU A 200 -6.89 10.78 -7.90
C LEU A 200 -5.73 10.59 -8.87
N ARG A 201 -4.77 11.52 -8.82
CA ARG A 201 -3.43 11.36 -9.38
C ARG A 201 -2.42 11.19 -8.27
N VAL A 202 -1.71 10.07 -8.28
CA VAL A 202 -0.53 9.85 -7.42
C VAL A 202 0.72 9.97 -8.27
N LYS A 203 1.61 10.91 -7.94
CA LYS A 203 2.91 11.08 -8.58
C LYS A 203 4.03 10.67 -7.63
N ILE A 204 4.90 9.79 -8.09
CA ILE A 204 6.12 9.39 -7.40
C ILE A 204 7.32 9.93 -8.18
N PHE A 205 8.22 10.57 -7.48
CA PHE A 205 9.51 11.03 -8.01
C PHE A 205 10.61 10.23 -7.34
N LEU A 206 11.46 9.56 -8.12
CA LEU A 206 12.61 8.80 -7.65
C LEU A 206 13.90 9.36 -8.28
N PRO A 207 14.95 9.62 -7.49
CA PRO A 207 16.28 9.91 -8.04
C PRO A 207 16.87 8.65 -8.68
N PHE A 208 17.83 8.83 -9.59
CA PHE A 208 18.63 7.75 -10.19
C PHE A 208 20.09 8.15 -10.37
#